data_63acbc9cb7622f9354b8e680b45e652e
#
_entry.id   63acbc9cb7622f9354b8e680b45e652e
#
_cell.length_a   1.000
_cell.length_b   1.000
_cell.length_c   1.000
_cell.angle_alpha   90.00
_cell.angle_beta   90.00
_cell.angle_gamma   90.00
#
_symmetry.space_group_name_H-M   'P 1'
#
loop_
_entity.id
_entity.type
_entity.pdbx_description
1 polymer ?
#
loop_
_entity_poly.entity_id
_entity_poly.type
_entity_poly.pdbx_seq_one_letter_code
_entity_poly.pdbx_strand_id
1 'polypeptide(L)'
;MAHESYLKQEYEKSLGIIETCLTLTTKTYPIAMIYLNLMGAMDAMNLRKEDMAKKYFMDAWLMAKPDSLIEGIGEHHGLLQGLIETCIRNDYPEDYQKIIQITYQFSYGWRRIHNPATDENIADNLTTMEFTIAMLANRGWTNTEIASHLNITVRTVKQHLSSIFNKLNICNRRQLQIYMLK
;
A
#
# COMPACT_ATOMS: atom_id res chain seq x y z
N MET A 1 1.13 -2.61 -20.55
CA MET A 1 1.59 -1.21 -20.77
C MET A 1 1.56 -0.41 -19.46
N ALA A 2 0.41 -0.11 -18.82
CA ALA A 2 0.41 0.63 -17.55
C ALA A 2 1.24 -0.04 -16.46
N HIS A 3 1.00 -1.33 -16.18
CA HIS A 3 1.77 -2.11 -15.20
C HIS A 3 3.28 -2.14 -15.50
N GLU A 4 3.66 -2.24 -16.78
CA GLU A 4 5.06 -2.17 -17.19
C GLU A 4 5.68 -0.81 -16.89
N SER A 5 4.96 0.29 -17.15
CA SER A 5 5.41 1.65 -16.81
C SER A 5 5.52 1.83 -15.30
N TYR A 6 4.57 1.28 -14.52
CA TYR A 6 4.65 1.25 -13.06
C TYR A 6 5.95 0.57 -12.57
N LEU A 7 6.24 -0.63 -13.07
CA LEU A 7 7.45 -1.37 -12.69
C LEU A 7 8.75 -0.65 -13.08
N LYS A 8 8.71 0.18 -14.14
CA LYS A 8 9.83 1.05 -14.54
C LYS A 8 9.88 2.36 -13.76
N GLN A 9 8.99 2.55 -12.80
CA GLN A 9 8.83 3.80 -12.02
C GLN A 9 8.46 5.02 -12.87
N GLU A 10 7.90 4.80 -14.06
CA GLU A 10 7.35 5.82 -14.95
C GLU A 10 5.89 6.13 -14.54
N TYR A 11 5.68 6.57 -13.28
CA TYR A 11 4.35 6.67 -12.67
C TYR A 11 3.39 7.62 -13.38
N GLU A 12 3.88 8.76 -13.89
CA GLU A 12 3.04 9.70 -14.65
C GLU A 12 2.55 9.09 -15.96
N LYS A 13 3.40 8.35 -16.64
CA LYS A 13 3.06 7.65 -17.87
C LYS A 13 2.07 6.50 -17.61
N SER A 14 2.30 5.72 -16.56
CA SER A 14 1.38 4.68 -16.11
C SER A 14 0.00 5.28 -15.83
N LEU A 15 -0.06 6.36 -15.04
CA LEU A 15 -1.29 7.06 -14.69
C LEU A 15 -2.04 7.58 -15.94
N GLY A 16 -1.35 8.19 -16.89
CA GLY A 16 -1.95 8.66 -18.16
C GLY A 16 -2.56 7.53 -19.00
N ILE A 17 -1.91 6.34 -19.00
CA ILE A 17 -2.46 5.15 -19.66
C ILE A 17 -3.73 4.69 -18.93
N ILE A 18 -3.72 4.66 -17.59
CA ILE A 18 -4.88 4.26 -16.77
C ILE A 18 -6.05 5.21 -17.00
N GLU A 19 -5.83 6.51 -16.94
CA GLU A 19 -6.86 7.53 -17.21
C GLU A 19 -7.48 7.36 -18.60
N THR A 20 -6.64 7.10 -19.58
CA THR A 20 -7.10 6.84 -20.96
C THR A 20 -7.96 5.58 -21.01
N CYS A 21 -7.52 4.49 -20.40
CA CYS A 21 -8.29 3.23 -20.35
C CYS A 21 -9.64 3.42 -19.66
N LEU A 22 -9.66 4.09 -18.49
CA LEU A 22 -10.89 4.36 -17.74
C LEU A 22 -11.87 5.24 -18.51
N THR A 23 -11.36 6.22 -19.28
CA THR A 23 -12.18 7.14 -20.07
C THR A 23 -12.77 6.49 -21.32
N LEU A 24 -11.98 5.66 -22.00
CA LEU A 24 -12.40 5.00 -23.25
C LEU A 24 -13.23 3.75 -23.06
N THR A 25 -13.26 3.19 -21.86
CA THR A 25 -13.99 1.95 -21.56
C THR A 25 -15.48 2.22 -21.49
N THR A 26 -16.23 1.75 -22.49
CA THR A 26 -17.69 1.89 -22.57
C THR A 26 -18.46 0.78 -21.85
N LYS A 27 -17.81 -0.35 -21.58
CA LYS A 27 -18.38 -1.50 -20.87
C LYS A 27 -17.67 -1.68 -19.54
N THR A 28 -18.43 -1.86 -18.47
CA THR A 28 -17.89 -2.12 -17.14
C THR A 28 -17.48 -3.58 -17.03
N TYR A 29 -16.18 -3.80 -16.82
CA TYR A 29 -15.60 -5.08 -16.44
C TYR A 29 -15.08 -4.95 -15.01
N PRO A 30 -15.85 -5.36 -13.98
CA PRO A 30 -15.56 -5.00 -12.59
C PRO A 30 -14.13 -5.31 -12.17
N ILE A 31 -13.65 -6.53 -12.40
CA ILE A 31 -12.28 -6.93 -12.00
C ILE A 31 -11.23 -6.06 -12.69
N ALA A 32 -11.32 -5.84 -14.00
CA ALA A 32 -10.36 -5.00 -14.70
C ALA A 32 -10.38 -3.55 -14.22
N MET A 33 -11.57 -3.00 -13.95
CA MET A 33 -11.74 -1.64 -13.46
C MET A 33 -11.21 -1.49 -12.03
N ILE A 34 -11.42 -2.48 -11.16
CA ILE A 34 -10.85 -2.50 -9.81
C ILE A 34 -9.32 -2.45 -9.90
N TYR A 35 -8.69 -3.31 -10.70
CA TYR A 35 -7.23 -3.31 -10.84
C TYR A 35 -6.68 -2.02 -11.45
N LEU A 36 -7.33 -1.44 -12.46
CA LEU A 36 -6.91 -0.14 -13.03
C LEU A 36 -6.96 0.96 -11.98
N ASN A 37 -8.01 1.01 -11.19
CA ASN A 37 -8.15 2.00 -10.13
C ASN A 37 -7.13 1.75 -8.99
N LEU A 38 -6.87 0.50 -8.60
CA LEU A 38 -5.81 0.20 -7.62
C LEU A 38 -4.44 0.64 -8.14
N MET A 39 -4.12 0.38 -9.40
CA MET A 39 -2.87 0.86 -10.00
C MET A 39 -2.81 2.38 -10.06
N GLY A 40 -3.91 3.06 -10.41
CA GLY A 40 -4.00 4.52 -10.38
C GLY A 40 -3.76 5.07 -8.97
N ALA A 41 -4.29 4.41 -7.95
CA ALA A 41 -4.04 4.77 -6.55
C ALA A 41 -2.55 4.61 -6.18
N MET A 42 -1.91 3.51 -6.57
CA MET A 42 -0.48 3.27 -6.33
C MET A 42 0.40 4.28 -7.07
N ASP A 43 0.11 4.60 -8.34
CA ASP A 43 0.83 5.63 -9.11
C ASP A 43 0.70 7.00 -8.44
N ALA A 44 -0.52 7.39 -8.06
CA ALA A 44 -0.79 8.66 -7.42
C ALA A 44 -0.09 8.79 -6.05
N MET A 45 -0.02 7.70 -5.26
CA MET A 45 0.76 7.68 -4.01
C MET A 45 2.25 7.86 -4.26
N ASN A 46 2.81 7.23 -5.29
CA ASN A 46 4.22 7.41 -5.65
C ASN A 46 4.51 8.84 -6.14
N LEU A 47 3.55 9.51 -6.76
CA LEU A 47 3.60 10.91 -7.18
C LEU A 47 3.23 11.90 -6.06
N ARG A 48 2.94 11.43 -4.85
CA ARG A 48 2.48 12.23 -3.70
C ARG A 48 1.21 13.04 -3.95
N LYS A 49 0.33 12.53 -4.82
CA LYS A 49 -0.99 13.10 -5.14
C LYS A 49 -2.07 12.42 -4.29
N GLU A 50 -2.06 12.66 -2.97
CA GLU A 50 -2.86 11.91 -1.99
C GLU A 50 -4.37 11.95 -2.27
N ASP A 51 -4.95 13.10 -2.62
CA ASP A 51 -6.38 13.21 -2.89
C ASP A 51 -6.79 12.39 -4.12
N MET A 52 -5.92 12.39 -5.15
CA MET A 52 -6.12 11.58 -6.35
C MET A 52 -6.01 10.08 -6.00
N ALA A 53 -5.03 9.70 -5.19
CA ALA A 53 -4.86 8.33 -4.73
C ALA A 53 -6.07 7.82 -3.95
N LYS A 54 -6.59 8.64 -3.01
CA LYS A 54 -7.82 8.33 -2.26
C LYS A 54 -9.02 8.16 -3.20
N LYS A 55 -9.18 9.02 -4.19
CA LYS A 55 -10.26 8.90 -5.17
C LYS A 55 -10.19 7.57 -5.92
N TYR A 56 -9.06 7.25 -6.54
CA TYR A 56 -8.89 5.99 -7.25
C TYR A 56 -9.12 4.78 -6.35
N PHE A 57 -8.58 4.82 -5.14
CA PHE A 57 -8.75 3.74 -4.18
C PHE A 57 -10.22 3.55 -3.80
N MET A 58 -10.95 4.62 -3.53
CA MET A 58 -12.38 4.56 -3.21
C MET A 58 -13.23 4.10 -4.39
N ASP A 59 -12.89 4.49 -5.62
CA ASP A 59 -13.56 4.00 -6.83
C ASP A 59 -13.38 2.48 -6.97
N ALA A 60 -12.16 1.96 -6.71
CA ALA A 60 -11.90 0.52 -6.66
C ALA A 60 -12.69 -0.17 -5.54
N TRP A 61 -12.67 0.41 -4.34
CA TRP A 61 -13.35 -0.12 -3.16
C TRP A 61 -14.86 -0.24 -3.35
N LEU A 62 -15.52 0.81 -3.80
CA LEU A 62 -16.97 0.85 -4.00
C LEU A 62 -17.41 -0.16 -5.08
N MET A 63 -16.56 -0.45 -6.04
CA MET A 63 -16.80 -1.47 -7.07
C MET A 63 -16.55 -2.89 -6.54
N ALA A 64 -15.54 -3.08 -5.69
CA ALA A 64 -15.15 -4.38 -5.16
C ALA A 64 -16.07 -4.87 -4.04
N LYS A 65 -16.55 -3.96 -3.19
CA LYS A 65 -17.27 -4.25 -1.96
C LYS A 65 -18.54 -5.09 -2.15
N PRO A 66 -19.46 -4.80 -3.10
CA PRO A 66 -20.72 -5.53 -3.23
C PRO A 66 -20.53 -7.04 -3.43
N ASP A 67 -19.50 -7.44 -4.18
CA ASP A 67 -19.21 -8.83 -4.53
C ASP A 67 -18.02 -9.40 -3.72
N SER A 68 -17.55 -8.67 -2.70
CA SER A 68 -16.40 -9.05 -1.87
C SER A 68 -15.11 -9.32 -2.66
N LEU A 69 -14.88 -8.61 -3.77
CA LEU A 69 -13.68 -8.74 -4.63
C LEU A 69 -12.49 -7.98 -4.01
N ILE A 70 -12.15 -8.33 -2.76
CA ILE A 70 -11.19 -7.58 -1.94
C ILE A 70 -9.76 -8.16 -1.93
N GLU A 71 -9.54 -9.30 -2.58
CA GLU A 71 -8.23 -9.98 -2.63
C GLU A 71 -7.14 -9.04 -3.16
N GLY A 72 -7.37 -8.42 -4.31
CA GLY A 72 -6.42 -7.49 -4.91
C GLY A 72 -6.07 -6.28 -4.02
N ILE A 73 -7.00 -5.86 -3.16
CA ILE A 73 -6.74 -4.78 -2.18
C ILE A 73 -5.77 -5.28 -1.10
N GLY A 74 -6.01 -6.47 -0.54
CA GLY A 74 -5.17 -7.07 0.48
C GLY A 74 -3.76 -7.42 -0.02
N GLU A 75 -3.66 -7.95 -1.24
CA GLU A 75 -2.38 -8.30 -1.88
C GLU A 75 -1.50 -7.07 -2.13
N HIS A 76 -2.09 -5.92 -2.45
CA HIS A 76 -1.37 -4.68 -2.73
C HIS A 76 -1.24 -3.74 -1.53
N HIS A 77 -1.52 -4.21 -0.31
CA HIS A 77 -1.48 -3.39 0.91
C HIS A 77 -0.25 -2.49 1.02
N GLY A 78 0.94 -3.06 0.87
CA GLY A 78 2.20 -2.29 0.96
C GLY A 78 2.36 -1.25 -0.14
N LEU A 79 1.86 -1.53 -1.35
CA LEU A 79 1.94 -0.62 -2.51
C LEU A 79 0.90 0.52 -2.41
N LEU A 80 -0.20 0.28 -1.70
CA LEU A 80 -1.25 1.28 -1.42
C LEU A 80 -0.87 2.26 -0.30
N GLN A 81 0.25 2.04 0.40
CA GLN A 81 0.91 3.03 1.26
C GLN A 81 -0.02 3.69 2.29
N GLY A 82 -0.88 2.92 2.95
CA GLY A 82 -1.75 3.39 4.02
C GLY A 82 -3.14 3.85 3.59
N LEU A 83 -3.49 3.74 2.30
CA LEU A 83 -4.85 4.06 1.83
C LEU A 83 -5.90 3.15 2.48
N ILE A 84 -5.58 1.89 2.74
CA ILE A 84 -6.50 0.94 3.41
C ILE A 84 -6.80 1.43 4.83
N GLU A 85 -5.77 1.81 5.59
CA GLU A 85 -5.90 2.34 6.94
C GLU A 85 -6.69 3.65 6.97
N THR A 86 -6.46 4.51 6.00
CA THR A 86 -7.05 5.85 5.96
C THR A 86 -8.49 5.83 5.48
N CYS A 87 -8.82 5.02 4.48
CA CYS A 87 -10.12 5.06 3.82
C CYS A 87 -11.09 3.98 4.31
N ILE A 88 -10.59 2.83 4.83
CA ILE A 88 -11.44 1.68 5.14
C ILE A 88 -11.60 1.46 6.64
N ARG A 89 -10.54 1.63 7.42
CA ARG A 89 -10.47 1.20 8.82
C ARG A 89 -11.62 1.69 9.70
N ASN A 90 -12.00 2.96 9.56
CA ASN A 90 -13.01 3.57 10.43
C ASN A 90 -14.44 3.35 9.91
N ASP A 91 -14.64 3.45 8.60
CA ASP A 91 -15.96 3.42 7.99
C ASP A 91 -16.44 2.00 7.68
N TYR A 92 -15.47 1.05 7.53
CA TYR A 92 -15.73 -0.36 7.17
C TYR A 92 -14.88 -1.31 8.02
N PRO A 93 -15.03 -1.32 9.36
CA PRO A 93 -14.13 -2.05 10.26
C PRO A 93 -14.11 -3.57 10.04
N GLU A 94 -15.25 -4.18 9.68
CA GLU A 94 -15.32 -5.61 9.40
C GLU A 94 -14.58 -6.00 8.12
N ASP A 95 -14.76 -5.21 7.06
CA ASP A 95 -14.08 -5.43 5.79
C ASP A 95 -12.57 -5.13 5.93
N TYR A 96 -12.20 -4.13 6.71
CA TYR A 96 -10.81 -3.87 7.08
C TYR A 96 -10.14 -5.12 7.67
N GLN A 97 -10.78 -5.80 8.63
CA GLN A 97 -10.24 -7.03 9.22
C GLN A 97 -10.02 -8.13 8.17
N LYS A 98 -10.97 -8.32 7.24
CA LYS A 98 -10.85 -9.30 6.15
C LYS A 98 -9.67 -8.95 5.23
N ILE A 99 -9.55 -7.68 4.83
CA ILE A 99 -8.44 -7.20 3.99
C ILE A 99 -7.11 -7.44 4.68
N ILE A 100 -6.99 -7.12 5.97
CA ILE A 100 -5.77 -7.35 6.76
C ILE A 100 -5.43 -8.84 6.85
N GLN A 101 -6.44 -9.71 6.99
CA GLN A 101 -6.21 -11.16 6.97
C GLN A 101 -5.65 -11.64 5.62
N ILE A 102 -6.19 -11.14 4.49
CA ILE A 102 -5.67 -11.42 3.15
C ILE A 102 -4.21 -10.94 3.05
N THR A 103 -3.93 -9.72 3.52
CA THR A 103 -2.56 -9.17 3.53
C THR A 103 -1.59 -10.10 4.27
N TYR A 104 -1.96 -10.62 5.44
CA TYR A 104 -1.11 -11.56 6.18
C TYR A 104 -0.88 -12.87 5.42
N GLN A 105 -1.93 -13.45 4.87
CA GLN A 105 -1.85 -14.71 4.12
C GLN A 105 -0.96 -14.56 2.88
N PHE A 106 -1.15 -13.49 2.11
CA PHE A 106 -0.34 -13.16 0.94
C PHE A 106 1.12 -12.90 1.32
N SER A 107 1.37 -12.06 2.31
CA SER A 107 2.70 -11.71 2.79
C SER A 107 3.47 -12.95 3.27
N TYR A 108 2.83 -13.87 3.99
CA TYR A 108 3.46 -15.09 4.48
C TYR A 108 3.97 -15.97 3.32
N GLY A 109 3.15 -16.16 2.28
CA GLY A 109 3.53 -16.93 1.09
C GLY A 109 4.68 -16.27 0.32
N TRP A 110 4.59 -14.97 0.10
CA TRP A 110 5.57 -14.19 -0.67
C TRP A 110 6.95 -14.15 -0.01
N ARG A 111 7.00 -13.98 1.31
CA ARG A 111 8.24 -13.90 2.10
C ARG A 111 9.03 -15.20 2.08
N ARG A 112 8.36 -16.36 2.15
CA ARG A 112 9.01 -17.68 2.02
C ARG A 112 9.75 -17.87 0.71
N ILE A 113 9.27 -17.23 -0.37
CA ILE A 113 9.85 -17.37 -1.71
C ILE A 113 11.01 -16.39 -1.93
N HIS A 114 10.95 -15.18 -1.37
CA HIS A 114 11.85 -14.08 -1.74
C HIS A 114 12.93 -13.75 -0.71
N ASN A 115 13.01 -14.47 0.39
CA ASN A 115 14.07 -14.27 1.39
C ASN A 115 14.86 -15.57 1.69
N PRO A 116 15.47 -16.22 0.67
CA PRO A 116 16.18 -17.48 0.87
C PRO A 116 17.53 -17.34 1.58
N ALA A 117 18.04 -16.12 1.75
CA ALA A 117 19.40 -15.89 2.27
C ALA A 117 19.46 -15.68 3.79
N THR A 118 18.33 -15.38 4.42
CA THR A 118 18.24 -15.24 5.86
C THR A 118 17.06 -16.08 6.29
N ASP A 119 17.28 -17.21 6.92
CA ASP A 119 16.22 -18.04 7.56
C ASP A 119 15.39 -17.26 8.60
N GLU A 120 15.61 -15.95 8.70
CA GLU A 120 14.89 -15.02 9.56
C GLU A 120 13.81 -14.29 8.76
N ASN A 121 12.56 -14.49 9.17
CA ASN A 121 11.38 -13.78 8.67
C ASN A 121 11.35 -12.33 9.19
N ILE A 122 12.29 -11.49 8.75
CA ILE A 122 12.56 -10.17 9.34
C ILE A 122 11.34 -9.23 9.23
N ALA A 123 10.54 -9.35 8.18
CA ALA A 123 9.33 -8.56 8.06
C ALA A 123 8.11 -9.19 8.76
N ASP A 124 8.18 -10.47 9.21
CA ASP A 124 7.09 -11.14 9.92
C ASP A 124 6.85 -10.55 11.31
N ASN A 125 7.82 -9.84 11.86
CA ASN A 125 7.72 -9.19 13.16
C ASN A 125 7.01 -7.82 13.11
N LEU A 126 6.77 -7.25 11.92
CA LEU A 126 6.08 -5.98 11.79
C LEU A 126 4.57 -6.20 11.69
N THR A 127 3.80 -5.42 12.46
CA THR A 127 2.35 -5.29 12.23
C THR A 127 2.10 -4.57 10.91
N THR A 128 0.88 -4.67 10.35
CA THR A 128 0.51 -3.96 9.11
C THR A 128 0.73 -2.45 9.24
N MET A 129 0.38 -1.85 10.38
CA MET A 129 0.62 -0.43 10.65
C MET A 129 2.12 -0.09 10.71
N GLU A 130 2.94 -0.92 11.34
CA GLU A 130 4.40 -0.73 11.37
C GLU A 130 4.98 -0.86 9.96
N PHE A 131 4.51 -1.84 9.18
CA PHE A 131 4.93 -2.02 7.80
C PHE A 131 4.58 -0.80 6.94
N THR A 132 3.35 -0.30 7.03
CA THR A 132 2.91 0.93 6.34
C THR A 132 3.79 2.13 6.72
N ILE A 133 4.04 2.35 8.02
CA ILE A 133 4.90 3.45 8.49
C ILE A 133 6.33 3.27 7.97
N ALA A 134 6.87 2.05 7.98
CA ALA A 134 8.20 1.75 7.47
C ALA A 134 8.30 2.05 5.96
N MET A 135 7.29 1.66 5.18
CA MET A 135 7.22 1.92 3.73
C MET A 135 7.18 3.42 3.43
N LEU A 136 6.30 4.18 4.08
CA LEU A 136 6.22 5.64 3.93
C LEU A 136 7.54 6.30 4.35
N ALA A 137 8.11 5.86 5.47
CA ALA A 137 9.40 6.33 5.94
C ALA A 137 10.51 6.04 4.92
N ASN A 138 10.60 4.84 4.36
CA ASN A 138 11.58 4.47 3.33
C ASN A 138 11.45 5.35 2.08
N ARG A 139 10.24 5.77 1.73
CA ARG A 139 9.96 6.68 0.59
C ARG A 139 10.20 8.16 0.90
N GLY A 140 10.84 8.46 2.04
CA GLY A 140 11.26 9.82 2.40
C GLY A 140 10.16 10.71 3.00
N TRP A 141 9.00 10.16 3.38
CA TRP A 141 7.98 10.93 4.08
C TRP A 141 8.46 11.33 5.47
N THR A 142 8.28 12.57 5.86
CA THR A 142 8.57 13.03 7.23
C THR A 142 7.57 12.45 8.23
N ASN A 143 7.92 12.45 9.51
CA ASN A 143 7.00 11.96 10.55
C ASN A 143 5.70 12.76 10.62
N THR A 144 5.74 14.04 10.24
CA THR A 144 4.56 14.91 10.18
C THR A 144 3.65 14.53 9.01
N GLU A 145 4.23 14.29 7.83
CA GLU A 145 3.47 13.83 6.65
C GLU A 145 2.84 12.46 6.91
N ILE A 146 3.59 11.51 7.49
CA ILE A 146 3.07 10.18 7.86
C ILE A 146 1.92 10.32 8.86
N ALA A 147 2.07 11.17 9.88
CA ALA A 147 1.06 11.40 10.89
C ALA A 147 -0.24 11.98 10.28
N SER A 148 -0.09 12.97 9.41
CA SER A 148 -1.21 13.57 8.69
C SER A 148 -1.91 12.56 7.79
N HIS A 149 -1.15 11.82 6.99
CA HIS A 149 -1.68 10.83 6.04
C HIS A 149 -2.44 9.70 6.73
N LEU A 150 -1.90 9.16 7.82
CA LEU A 150 -2.50 8.04 8.57
C LEU A 150 -3.52 8.49 9.64
N ASN A 151 -3.73 9.79 9.77
CA ASN A 151 -4.61 10.39 10.77
C ASN A 151 -4.26 9.96 12.22
N ILE A 152 -2.96 9.97 12.54
CA ILE A 152 -2.41 9.68 13.86
C ILE A 152 -1.49 10.80 14.33
N THR A 153 -1.04 10.76 15.60
CA THR A 153 -0.12 11.79 16.09
C THR A 153 1.33 11.54 15.65
N VAL A 154 2.13 12.62 15.53
CA VAL A 154 3.58 12.51 15.28
C VAL A 154 4.29 11.69 16.37
N ARG A 155 3.79 11.76 17.61
CA ARG A 155 4.27 10.94 18.73
C ARG A 155 4.06 9.46 18.45
N THR A 156 2.89 9.08 17.96
CA THR A 156 2.56 7.70 17.59
C THR A 156 3.47 7.19 16.47
N VAL A 157 3.72 8.02 15.44
CA VAL A 157 4.67 7.67 14.36
C VAL A 157 6.07 7.40 14.92
N LYS A 158 6.56 8.27 15.80
CA LYS A 158 7.89 8.08 16.44
C LYS A 158 7.94 6.79 17.27
N GLN A 159 6.88 6.46 18.00
CA GLN A 159 6.79 5.21 18.78
C GLN A 159 6.85 3.99 17.86
N HIS A 160 6.08 3.97 16.76
CA HIS A 160 6.14 2.90 15.77
C HIS A 160 7.53 2.79 15.14
N LEU A 161 8.16 3.91 14.73
CA LEU A 161 9.50 3.88 14.17
C LEU A 161 10.53 3.30 15.14
N SER A 162 10.45 3.64 16.43
CA SER A 162 11.32 3.04 17.45
C SER A 162 11.08 1.53 17.57
N SER A 163 9.83 1.09 17.57
CA SER A 163 9.49 -0.33 17.56
C SER A 163 10.02 -1.04 16.31
N ILE A 164 9.83 -0.45 15.12
CA ILE A 164 10.31 -0.97 13.84
C ILE A 164 11.83 -1.12 13.87
N PHE A 165 12.57 -0.09 14.32
CA PHE A 165 14.03 -0.14 14.36
C PHE A 165 14.53 -1.24 15.29
N ASN A 166 13.89 -1.44 16.45
CA ASN A 166 14.22 -2.53 17.35
C ASN A 166 13.92 -3.90 16.73
N LYS A 167 12.76 -4.06 16.10
CA LYS A 167 12.34 -5.33 15.48
C LYS A 167 13.21 -5.73 14.28
N LEU A 168 13.65 -4.75 13.49
CA LEU A 168 14.52 -4.95 12.32
C LEU A 168 16.02 -4.91 12.69
N ASN A 169 16.36 -4.68 13.97
CA ASN A 169 17.74 -4.51 14.43
C ASN A 169 18.53 -3.47 13.61
N ILE A 170 17.92 -2.30 13.37
CA ILE A 170 18.51 -1.18 12.64
C ILE A 170 18.64 0.05 13.54
N CYS A 171 19.64 0.89 13.26
CA CYS A 171 19.94 2.07 14.08
C CYS A 171 19.34 3.37 13.55
N ASN A 172 18.95 3.40 12.28
CA ASN A 172 18.47 4.63 11.65
C ASN A 172 17.54 4.36 10.47
N ARG A 173 16.80 5.40 10.08
CA ARG A 173 15.81 5.38 9.02
C ARG A 173 16.37 4.97 7.65
N ARG A 174 17.62 5.31 7.33
CA ARG A 174 18.23 5.00 6.02
C ARG A 174 18.38 3.49 5.82
N GLN A 175 18.52 2.74 6.90
CA GLN A 175 18.65 1.29 6.83
C GLN A 175 17.35 0.56 6.48
N LEU A 176 16.19 1.25 6.52
CA LEU A 176 14.91 0.69 6.07
C LEU A 176 14.97 0.24 4.60
N GLN A 177 15.78 0.88 3.76
CA GLN A 177 15.94 0.51 2.35
C GLN A 177 16.41 -0.94 2.14
N ILE A 178 17.00 -1.58 3.14
CA ILE A 178 17.45 -2.98 3.09
C ILE A 178 16.26 -3.93 3.11
N TYR A 179 15.19 -3.53 3.79
CA TYR A 179 14.04 -4.38 4.09
C TYR A 179 12.76 -3.99 3.31
N MET A 180 12.76 -2.83 2.67
CA MET A 180 11.57 -2.31 1.99
C MET A 180 11.77 -2.31 0.48
N LEU A 181 10.72 -2.68 -0.25
CA LEU A 181 10.69 -2.57 -1.71
C LEU A 181 10.91 -1.12 -2.14
N LYS A 182 11.72 -0.95 -3.18
CA LYS A 182 11.93 0.36 -3.82
C LYS A 182 10.73 0.76 -4.65
#